data_59bb5d04b2b4a2b85a86640795bf4de4
#
_entry.id   59bb5d04b2b4a2b85a86640795bf4de4
#
_cell.length_a   1.000
_cell.length_b   1.000
_cell.length_c   1.000
_cell.angle_alpha   90.00
_cell.angle_beta   90.00
_cell.angle_gamma   90.00
#
_symmetry.space_group_name_H-M   'P 1'
#
loop_
_entity.id
_entity.type
_entity.pdbx_description
1 polymer ?
#
loop_
_entity_poly.entity_id
_entity_poly.type
_entity_poly.pdbx_seq_one_letter_code
_entity_poly.pdbx_strand_id
1 'polypeptide(L)'
;MQRIVVIGGGAAGFFGAITCAQYNPEATVLLLEKSGKLLSKVRVSGGGRCNVTHHCFVPSVLSQHYPRGGKQLKEAFRTFGAQETIDWFAQRGVQLKAEADGRMFPVTDNSETIVNCLLQEAKRVGVQIRTGAGVDRITAVSYTL
;
A
#
# COMPACT_ATOMS: atom_id res chain seq x y z
N MET A 1 5.71 18.33 17.84
CA MET A 1 5.81 17.64 16.53
C MET A 1 5.12 16.30 16.64
N GLN A 2 4.13 16.04 15.78
CA GLN A 2 3.36 14.80 15.79
C GLN A 2 4.23 13.66 15.26
N ARG A 3 4.15 12.48 15.89
CA ARG A 3 4.79 11.25 15.41
C ARG A 3 3.73 10.22 15.06
N ILE A 4 3.78 9.69 13.85
CA ILE A 4 2.89 8.65 13.35
C ILE A 4 3.72 7.38 13.16
N VAL A 5 3.27 6.27 13.74
CA VAL A 5 3.93 4.98 13.61
C VAL A 5 3.04 4.03 12.82
N VAL A 6 3.59 3.46 11.75
CA VAL A 6 2.95 2.44 10.92
C VAL A 6 3.64 1.11 11.16
N ILE A 7 2.89 0.07 11.49
CA ILE A 7 3.40 -1.25 11.82
C ILE A 7 3.15 -2.21 10.67
N GLY A 8 4.23 -2.76 10.12
CA GLY A 8 4.24 -3.71 9.02
C GLY A 8 4.70 -3.12 7.69
N GLY A 9 5.79 -3.65 7.14
CA GLY A 9 6.43 -3.24 5.88
C GLY A 9 5.86 -3.91 4.64
N GLY A 10 4.56 -4.23 4.62
CA GLY A 10 3.83 -4.72 3.45
C GLY A 10 3.20 -3.60 2.63
N ALA A 11 2.41 -3.95 1.60
CA ALA A 11 1.75 -2.99 0.71
C ALA A 11 0.89 -1.97 1.48
N ALA A 12 0.06 -2.44 2.41
CA ALA A 12 -0.81 -1.58 3.21
C ALA A 12 -0.02 -0.60 4.08
N GLY A 13 1.06 -1.09 4.72
CA GLY A 13 1.92 -0.25 5.54
C GLY A 13 2.64 0.83 4.73
N PHE A 14 3.19 0.48 3.58
CA PHE A 14 3.82 1.45 2.69
C PHE A 14 2.83 2.49 2.18
N PHE A 15 1.68 2.05 1.67
CA PHE A 15 0.67 2.97 1.17
C PHE A 15 0.15 3.89 2.27
N GLY A 16 -0.14 3.33 3.45
CA GLY A 16 -0.58 4.11 4.62
C GLY A 16 0.46 5.12 5.09
N ALA A 17 1.74 4.70 5.20
CA ALA A 17 2.83 5.59 5.62
C ALA A 17 3.07 6.73 4.61
N ILE A 18 3.06 6.43 3.31
CA ILE A 18 3.19 7.41 2.23
C ILE A 18 2.05 8.43 2.31
N THR A 19 0.81 7.95 2.41
CA THR A 19 -0.38 8.80 2.50
C THR A 19 -0.34 9.67 3.74
N CYS A 20 0.00 9.10 4.91
CA CYS A 20 0.17 9.87 6.15
C CYS A 20 1.19 11.00 6.01
N ALA A 21 2.35 10.71 5.41
CA ALA A 21 3.40 11.71 5.22
C ALA A 21 2.99 12.82 4.24
N GLN A 22 2.26 12.47 3.19
CA GLN A 22 1.77 13.44 2.20
C GLN A 22 0.76 14.43 2.79
N TYR A 23 -0.15 13.94 3.63
CA TYR A 23 -1.20 14.78 4.24
C TYR A 23 -0.76 15.45 5.56
N ASN A 24 0.37 15.04 6.13
CA ASN A 24 0.88 15.61 7.38
C ASN A 24 2.38 15.94 7.25
N PRO A 25 2.74 16.94 6.45
CA PRO A 25 4.15 17.25 6.14
C PRO A 25 4.97 17.64 7.38
N GLU A 26 4.32 18.10 8.45
CA GLU A 26 4.95 18.46 9.72
C GLU A 26 5.13 17.25 10.67
N ALA A 27 4.56 16.10 10.33
CA ALA A 27 4.67 14.91 11.17
C ALA A 27 5.90 14.07 10.80
N THR A 28 6.48 13.42 11.79
CA THR A 28 7.46 12.34 11.55
C THR A 28 6.71 11.03 11.37
N VAL A 29 6.77 10.43 10.19
CA VAL A 29 6.17 9.13 9.90
C VAL A 29 7.24 8.04 9.94
N LEU A 30 7.04 7.05 10.82
CA LEU A 30 7.94 5.92 11.03
C LEU A 30 7.23 4.62 10.67
N LEU A 31 7.80 3.85 9.74
CA LEU A 31 7.34 2.51 9.38
C LEU A 31 8.26 1.46 10.01
N LEU A 32 7.66 0.55 10.79
CA LEU A 32 8.36 -0.54 11.48
C LEU A 32 8.04 -1.89 10.82
N GLU A 33 9.07 -2.65 10.49
CA GLU A 33 8.96 -4.01 9.98
C GLU A 33 9.78 -4.97 10.83
N LYS A 34 9.18 -6.08 11.26
CA LYS A 34 9.85 -7.05 12.13
C LYS A 34 10.95 -7.83 11.44
N SER A 35 10.80 -8.13 10.16
CA SER A 35 11.78 -8.86 9.37
C SER A 35 12.80 -7.92 8.72
N GLY A 36 13.83 -8.50 8.10
CA GLY A 36 14.77 -7.74 7.25
C GLY A 36 14.24 -7.49 5.83
N LYS A 37 13.02 -7.97 5.51
CA LYS A 37 12.50 -7.96 4.14
C LYS A 37 11.23 -7.12 4.03
N LEU A 38 11.30 -6.05 3.26
CA LEU A 38 10.16 -5.19 2.94
C LEU A 38 9.39 -5.75 1.73
N LEU A 39 8.06 -5.57 1.73
CA LEU A 39 7.18 -5.86 0.58
C LEU A 39 7.26 -7.31 0.08
N SER A 40 7.54 -8.27 0.97
CA SER A 40 7.79 -9.67 0.60
C SER A 40 6.60 -10.31 -0.13
N LYS A 41 5.36 -10.05 0.33
CA LYS A 41 4.15 -10.57 -0.33
C LYS A 41 3.88 -9.91 -1.68
N VAL A 42 4.24 -8.65 -1.85
CA VAL A 42 4.16 -7.94 -3.13
C VAL A 42 5.06 -8.63 -4.16
N ARG A 43 6.29 -8.97 -3.77
CA ARG A 43 7.27 -9.62 -4.67
C ARG A 43 6.80 -10.96 -5.21
N VAL A 44 6.11 -11.76 -4.41
CA VAL A 44 5.68 -13.11 -4.80
C VAL A 44 4.25 -13.15 -5.37
N SER A 45 3.46 -12.10 -5.18
CA SER A 45 2.08 -12.06 -5.65
C SER A 45 1.99 -12.14 -7.17
N GLY A 46 0.90 -12.71 -7.67
CA GLY A 46 0.68 -12.85 -9.11
C GLY A 46 1.79 -13.58 -9.85
N GLY A 47 2.45 -14.55 -9.18
CA GLY A 47 3.57 -15.30 -9.77
C GLY A 47 4.84 -14.45 -9.97
N GLY A 48 5.10 -13.47 -9.09
CA GLY A 48 6.26 -12.57 -9.18
C GLY A 48 6.03 -11.33 -10.05
N ARG A 49 4.80 -11.13 -10.55
CA ARG A 49 4.43 -9.99 -11.39
C ARG A 49 3.73 -8.87 -10.61
N CYS A 50 3.20 -9.16 -9.43
CA CYS A 50 2.33 -8.35 -8.60
C CYS A 50 0.97 -8.05 -9.26
N ASN A 51 -0.07 -8.80 -8.89
CA ASN A 51 -1.45 -8.44 -9.20
C ASN A 51 -1.84 -7.21 -8.34
N VAL A 52 -1.91 -6.04 -8.96
CA VAL A 52 -2.10 -4.76 -8.27
C VAL A 52 -3.57 -4.51 -7.93
N THR A 53 -4.44 -4.69 -8.91
CA THR A 53 -5.89 -4.48 -8.79
C THR A 53 -6.63 -5.27 -9.87
N HIS A 54 -7.94 -5.05 -9.98
CA HIS A 54 -8.79 -5.65 -10.99
C HIS A 54 -9.38 -4.57 -11.89
N HIS A 55 -9.46 -4.81 -13.19
CA HIS A 55 -10.01 -3.87 -14.18
C HIS A 55 -11.54 -3.80 -14.06
N CYS A 56 -12.00 -3.25 -12.95
CA CYS A 56 -13.41 -3.12 -12.60
C CYS A 56 -13.61 -1.81 -11.83
N PHE A 57 -14.37 -0.89 -12.37
CA PHE A 57 -14.48 0.48 -11.87
C PHE A 57 -15.77 0.75 -11.07
N VAL A 58 -16.63 -0.26 -10.93
CA VAL A 58 -17.83 -0.17 -10.11
C VAL A 58 -17.56 -0.77 -8.73
N PRO A 59 -17.57 0.02 -7.64
CA PRO A 59 -17.20 -0.45 -6.29
C PRO A 59 -17.93 -1.70 -5.82
N SER A 60 -19.24 -1.80 -6.12
CA SER A 60 -20.05 -2.97 -5.74
C SER A 60 -19.70 -4.23 -6.52
N VAL A 61 -19.21 -4.10 -7.75
CA VAL A 61 -18.74 -5.22 -8.57
C VAL A 61 -17.31 -5.57 -8.19
N LEU A 62 -16.43 -4.57 -8.06
CA LEU A 62 -15.04 -4.77 -7.65
C LEU A 62 -14.97 -5.53 -6.31
N SER A 63 -15.82 -5.19 -5.35
CA SER A 63 -15.83 -5.85 -4.04
C SER A 63 -16.17 -7.34 -4.10
N GLN A 64 -16.84 -7.81 -5.15
CA GLN A 64 -17.17 -9.23 -5.33
C GLN A 64 -15.95 -10.08 -5.72
N HIS A 65 -14.89 -9.46 -6.24
CA HIS A 65 -13.62 -10.14 -6.51
C HIS A 65 -12.79 -10.40 -5.24
N TYR A 66 -13.28 -9.96 -4.08
CA TYR A 66 -12.62 -10.14 -2.78
C TYR A 66 -13.44 -11.12 -1.93
N PRO A 67 -13.07 -12.41 -1.86
CA PRO A 67 -13.83 -13.43 -1.15
C PRO A 67 -13.94 -13.17 0.36
N ARG A 68 -12.98 -12.42 0.92
CA ARG A 68 -12.97 -12.01 2.32
C ARG A 68 -12.94 -10.48 2.39
N GLY A 69 -13.82 -9.92 3.22
CA GLY A 69 -13.88 -8.48 3.45
C GLY A 69 -14.51 -7.66 2.33
N GLY A 70 -15.04 -8.28 1.26
CA GLY A 70 -15.63 -7.55 0.13
C GLY A 70 -16.74 -6.58 0.54
N LYS A 71 -17.57 -6.98 1.51
CA LYS A 71 -18.65 -6.11 2.02
C LYS A 71 -18.10 -4.81 2.64
N GLN A 72 -17.02 -4.90 3.42
CA GLN A 72 -16.35 -3.75 4.04
C GLN A 72 -15.58 -2.93 3.00
N LEU A 73 -14.92 -3.60 2.05
CA LEU A 73 -14.15 -2.95 0.98
C LEU A 73 -15.02 -2.16 0.01
N LYS A 74 -16.29 -2.52 -0.16
CA LYS A 74 -17.20 -1.79 -1.05
C LYS A 74 -17.24 -0.29 -0.73
N GLU A 75 -17.26 0.07 0.55
CA GLU A 75 -17.25 1.48 0.95
C GLU A 75 -15.90 2.14 0.71
N ALA A 76 -14.82 1.45 1.04
CA ALA A 76 -13.46 1.94 0.77
C ALA A 76 -13.22 2.17 -0.73
N PHE A 77 -13.71 1.29 -1.59
CA PHE A 77 -13.58 1.42 -3.04
C PHE A 77 -14.35 2.59 -3.66
N ARG A 78 -15.28 3.21 -2.95
CA ARG A 78 -15.91 4.47 -3.39
C ARG A 78 -14.94 5.65 -3.32
N THR A 79 -13.99 5.59 -2.40
CA THR A 79 -12.98 6.64 -2.20
C THR A 79 -11.69 6.30 -2.93
N PHE A 80 -11.27 5.03 -2.89
CA PHE A 80 -10.04 4.56 -3.50
C PHE A 80 -10.27 3.15 -4.09
N GLY A 81 -10.66 3.08 -5.34
CA GLY A 81 -10.94 1.86 -6.08
C GLY A 81 -9.86 1.54 -7.12
N ALA A 82 -10.27 0.82 -8.17
CA ALA A 82 -9.34 0.40 -9.21
C ALA A 82 -8.80 1.59 -10.02
N GLN A 83 -9.64 2.58 -10.37
CA GLN A 83 -9.20 3.74 -11.13
C GLN A 83 -8.19 4.57 -10.34
N GLU A 84 -8.48 4.87 -9.08
CA GLU A 84 -7.58 5.63 -8.21
C GLU A 84 -6.25 4.89 -8.00
N THR A 85 -6.28 3.55 -7.95
CA THR A 85 -5.07 2.72 -7.88
C THR A 85 -4.24 2.85 -9.15
N ILE A 86 -4.87 2.76 -10.31
CA ILE A 86 -4.21 2.92 -11.62
C ILE A 86 -3.57 4.31 -11.71
N ASP A 87 -4.32 5.35 -11.39
CA ASP A 87 -3.88 6.74 -11.47
C ASP A 87 -2.74 7.02 -10.49
N TRP A 88 -2.81 6.45 -9.29
CA TRP A 88 -1.75 6.58 -8.28
C TRP A 88 -0.40 6.05 -8.79
N PHE A 89 -0.41 4.88 -9.43
CA PHE A 89 0.80 4.30 -10.02
C PHE A 89 1.24 5.06 -11.28
N ALA A 90 0.30 5.45 -12.14
CA ALA A 90 0.60 6.20 -13.37
C ALA A 90 1.28 7.54 -13.09
N GLN A 91 0.82 8.28 -12.07
CA GLN A 91 1.43 9.53 -11.61
C GLN A 91 2.88 9.35 -11.14
N ARG A 92 3.28 8.13 -10.81
CA ARG A 92 4.65 7.75 -10.38
C ARG A 92 5.44 7.02 -11.46
N GLY A 93 4.96 7.09 -12.71
CA GLY A 93 5.63 6.51 -13.88
C GLY A 93 5.46 5.00 -14.04
N VAL A 94 4.53 4.39 -13.31
CA VAL A 94 4.23 2.96 -13.40
C VAL A 94 2.92 2.75 -14.13
N GLN A 95 2.99 2.14 -15.32
CA GLN A 95 1.81 1.78 -16.10
C GLN A 95 1.38 0.35 -15.80
N LEU A 96 0.07 0.16 -15.71
CA LEU A 96 -0.56 -1.14 -15.49
C LEU A 96 -1.27 -1.58 -16.77
N LYS A 97 -1.34 -2.90 -16.98
CA LYS A 97 -2.12 -3.54 -18.05
C LYS A 97 -3.13 -4.51 -17.45
N ALA A 98 -4.30 -4.61 -18.07
CA ALA A 98 -5.29 -5.63 -17.74
C ALA A 98 -5.06 -6.91 -18.57
N GLU A 99 -5.22 -8.06 -17.93
CA GLU A 99 -5.30 -9.35 -18.62
C GLU A 99 -6.76 -9.70 -18.92
N ALA A 100 -6.98 -10.77 -19.72
CA ALA A 100 -8.31 -11.18 -20.16
C ALA A 100 -9.28 -11.50 -19.00
N ASP A 101 -8.74 -11.94 -17.85
CA ASP A 101 -9.52 -12.23 -16.64
C ASP A 101 -9.73 -11.00 -15.74
N GLY A 102 -9.28 -9.83 -16.16
CA GLY A 102 -9.42 -8.56 -15.45
C GLY A 102 -8.33 -8.28 -14.44
N ARG A 103 -7.42 -9.19 -14.13
CA ARG A 103 -6.28 -8.90 -13.24
C ARG A 103 -5.35 -7.88 -13.89
N MET A 104 -4.83 -6.98 -13.08
CA MET A 104 -3.94 -5.91 -13.55
C MET A 104 -2.53 -6.06 -13.00
N PHE A 105 -1.57 -5.97 -13.90
CA PHE A 105 -0.15 -6.13 -13.62
C PHE A 105 0.63 -4.93 -14.14
N PRO A 106 1.83 -4.64 -13.61
CA PRO A 106 2.71 -3.67 -14.26
C PRO A 106 3.06 -4.16 -15.69
N VAL A 107 3.15 -3.23 -16.63
CA VAL A 107 3.49 -3.58 -18.04
C VAL A 107 4.83 -4.29 -18.19
N THR A 108 5.71 -4.18 -17.19
CA THR A 108 7.00 -4.87 -17.12
C THR A 108 6.89 -6.36 -16.77
N ASP A 109 5.72 -6.82 -16.31
CA ASP A 109 5.52 -8.18 -15.77
C ASP A 109 6.49 -8.55 -14.63
N ASN A 110 6.97 -7.56 -13.89
CA ASN A 110 7.91 -7.74 -12.78
C ASN A 110 7.44 -6.98 -11.54
N SER A 111 7.26 -7.70 -10.44
CA SER A 111 6.84 -7.13 -9.16
C SER A 111 7.81 -6.07 -8.61
N GLU A 112 9.09 -6.12 -8.98
CA GLU A 112 10.08 -5.11 -8.57
C GLU A 112 9.71 -3.70 -9.05
N THR A 113 8.96 -3.57 -10.14
CA THR A 113 8.44 -2.26 -10.60
C THR A 113 7.54 -1.64 -9.54
N ILE A 114 6.64 -2.41 -8.95
CA ILE A 114 5.74 -1.95 -7.88
C ILE A 114 6.51 -1.72 -6.57
N VAL A 115 7.40 -2.65 -6.22
CA VAL A 115 8.25 -2.54 -5.03
C VAL A 115 9.08 -1.27 -5.07
N ASN A 116 9.78 -1.03 -6.17
CA ASN A 116 10.64 0.15 -6.33
C ASN A 116 9.82 1.44 -6.31
N CYS A 117 8.64 1.47 -6.91
CA CYS A 117 7.72 2.60 -6.85
C CYS A 117 7.37 2.96 -5.41
N LEU A 118 6.96 1.97 -4.60
CA LEU A 118 6.60 2.19 -3.20
C LEU A 118 7.80 2.65 -2.36
N LEU A 119 8.97 2.03 -2.55
CA LEU A 119 10.19 2.41 -1.83
C LEU A 119 10.64 3.83 -2.16
N GLN A 120 10.65 4.19 -3.44
CA GLN A 120 11.04 5.52 -3.91
C GLN A 120 10.07 6.59 -3.42
N GLU A 121 8.78 6.31 -3.48
CA GLU A 121 7.77 7.26 -3.01
C GLU A 121 7.83 7.46 -1.49
N ALA A 122 8.01 6.40 -0.70
CA ALA A 122 8.21 6.50 0.74
C ALA A 122 9.42 7.37 1.07
N LYS A 123 10.53 7.18 0.36
CA LYS A 123 11.73 8.01 0.50
C LYS A 123 11.46 9.47 0.12
N ARG A 124 10.75 9.71 -1.00
CA ARG A 124 10.43 11.05 -1.50
C ARG A 124 9.63 11.87 -0.50
N VAL A 125 8.69 11.24 0.20
CA VAL A 125 7.83 11.92 1.20
C VAL A 125 8.39 11.88 2.62
N GLY A 126 9.61 11.37 2.81
CA GLY A 126 10.32 11.41 4.09
C GLY A 126 9.90 10.35 5.12
N VAL A 127 9.28 9.24 4.68
CA VAL A 127 8.98 8.13 5.59
C VAL A 127 10.27 7.50 6.10
N GLN A 128 10.41 7.42 7.41
CA GLN A 128 11.50 6.69 8.07
C GLN A 128 11.16 5.20 8.15
N ILE A 129 12.04 4.33 7.67
CA ILE A 129 11.81 2.89 7.65
C ILE A 129 12.83 2.21 8.58
N ARG A 130 12.33 1.32 9.45
CA ARG A 130 13.17 0.46 10.30
C ARG A 130 12.76 -0.99 10.12
N THR A 131 13.70 -1.80 9.69
CA THR A 131 13.60 -3.27 9.64
C THR A 131 14.19 -3.90 10.89
N GLY A 132 13.89 -5.18 11.14
CA GLY A 132 14.31 -5.84 12.38
C GLY A 132 13.67 -5.22 13.64
N ALA A 133 12.56 -4.53 13.49
CA ALA A 133 11.88 -3.76 14.53
C ALA A 133 10.44 -4.26 14.74
N GLY A 134 10.32 -5.46 15.31
CA GLY A 134 9.02 -6.05 15.66
C GLY A 134 8.34 -5.27 16.78
N VAL A 135 7.02 -5.15 16.70
CA VAL A 135 6.20 -4.55 17.76
C VAL A 135 5.44 -5.67 18.48
N ASP A 136 5.69 -5.84 19.77
CA ASP A 136 5.06 -6.87 20.57
C ASP A 136 3.78 -6.39 21.25
N ARG A 137 3.75 -5.11 21.61
CA ARG A 137 2.62 -4.54 22.35
C ARG A 137 2.43 -3.05 22.07
N ILE A 138 1.16 -2.63 22.05
CA ILE A 138 0.76 -1.23 22.01
C ILE A 138 0.06 -0.94 23.34
N THR A 139 0.52 0.08 24.05
CA THR A 139 -0.10 0.53 25.30
C THR A 139 -0.65 1.94 25.10
N ALA A 140 -1.94 2.10 25.38
CA ALA A 140 -2.53 3.43 25.42
C ALA A 140 -2.03 4.18 26.64
N VAL A 141 -1.63 5.44 26.45
CA VAL A 141 -1.30 6.37 27.53
C VAL A 141 -2.27 7.54 27.48
N SER A 142 -2.83 7.89 28.63
CA SER A 142 -3.60 9.13 28.79
C SER A 142 -2.74 10.14 29.54
N TYR A 143 -2.60 11.32 28.97
CA TYR A 143 -2.04 12.47 29.70
C TYR A 143 -3.21 13.26 30.27
N THR A 144 -3.31 13.31 31.59
CA THR A 144 -4.17 14.30 32.26
C THR A 144 -3.40 15.62 32.25
N LEU A 145 -3.94 16.61 31.55
CA LEU A 145 -3.45 17.99 31.58
C LEU A 145 -3.92 18.66 32.87
#